data_cacbd1ce1bd2738119a67db0522cf9ea
#
_entry.id   cacbd1ce1bd2738119a67db0522cf9ea
#
_cell.length_a   1.000
_cell.length_b   1.000
_cell.length_c   1.000
_cell.angle_alpha   90.00
_cell.angle_beta   90.00
_cell.angle_gamma   90.00
#
_symmetry.space_group_name_H-M   'P 1'
#
loop_
_entity.id
_entity.type
_entity.pdbx_description
1 polymer ?
#
loop_
_entity_poly.entity_id
_entity_poly.type
_entity_poly.pdbx_seq_one_letter_code
_entity_poly.pdbx_strand_id
1 'polypeptide(L)'
;MSTVPELEEYKFGFHDDVEPVFSTGDGLTEDVVREISRVKGEPEWMLDFRLKSLEQFNKMPMQEWGPDLSDIDFSKIKYYQKPSDKPARDWDDVPDKIKETFEKIGIPEAERAYLAGASAQYESEVVYHNMKEEFEKLGIIF
;
A
#
# COMPACT_ATOMS: atom_id res chain seq x y z
N MET A 1 -10.01 -40.79 3.40
CA MET A 1 -9.00 -39.77 3.68
C MET A 1 -8.87 -38.92 2.43
N SER A 2 -9.41 -37.71 2.47
CA SER A 2 -9.28 -36.75 1.37
C SER A 2 -7.87 -36.19 1.44
N THR A 3 -7.01 -36.54 0.48
CA THR A 3 -5.73 -35.89 0.28
C THR A 3 -6.03 -34.48 -0.23
N VAL A 4 -5.76 -33.49 0.63
CA VAL A 4 -5.69 -32.08 0.20
C VAL A 4 -4.67 -32.05 -0.95
N PRO A 5 -5.00 -31.54 -2.15
CA PRO A 5 -3.99 -31.36 -3.18
C PRO A 5 -2.85 -30.54 -2.59
N GLU A 6 -1.60 -31.03 -2.72
CA GLU A 6 -0.43 -30.20 -2.45
C GLU A 6 -0.65 -28.92 -3.28
N LEU A 7 -0.85 -27.82 -2.59
CA LEU A 7 -0.87 -26.51 -3.22
C LEU A 7 0.48 -26.37 -3.90
N GLU A 8 0.50 -26.35 -5.24
CA GLU A 8 1.71 -26.00 -6.00
C GLU A 8 2.30 -24.76 -5.35
N GLU A 9 3.61 -24.78 -5.10
CA GLU A 9 4.32 -23.67 -4.50
C GLU A 9 3.93 -22.39 -5.22
N TYR A 10 3.30 -21.44 -4.48
CA TYR A 10 2.76 -20.21 -5.04
C TYR A 10 3.89 -19.43 -5.71
N LYS A 11 4.00 -19.59 -7.05
CA LYS A 11 5.14 -19.06 -7.82
C LYS A 11 5.26 -17.52 -7.84
N PHE A 12 4.27 -16.81 -7.32
CA PHE A 12 4.32 -15.37 -7.08
C PHE A 12 4.59 -15.01 -5.61
N GLY A 13 4.75 -16.02 -4.74
CA GLY A 13 5.12 -15.86 -3.33
C GLY A 13 6.59 -15.50 -3.19
N PHE A 14 6.97 -14.31 -3.61
CA PHE A 14 8.29 -13.75 -3.36
C PHE A 14 8.22 -12.73 -2.23
N HIS A 15 9.33 -12.55 -1.58
CA HIS A 15 9.55 -11.54 -0.55
C HIS A 15 10.53 -10.51 -1.10
N ASP A 16 10.16 -9.23 -1.00
CA ASP A 16 11.05 -8.13 -1.36
C ASP A 16 11.69 -7.56 -0.10
N ASP A 17 13.01 -7.44 -0.13
CA ASP A 17 13.81 -6.85 0.94
C ASP A 17 14.04 -5.35 0.64
N VAL A 18 12.94 -4.59 0.60
CA VAL A 18 12.97 -3.14 0.41
C VAL A 18 12.85 -2.46 1.76
N GLU A 19 13.89 -1.75 2.17
CA GLU A 19 13.83 -0.93 3.37
C GLU A 19 12.99 0.33 3.08
N PRO A 20 11.89 0.55 3.80
CA PRO A 20 11.09 1.75 3.63
C PRO A 20 11.85 2.99 4.14
N VAL A 21 11.69 4.13 3.47
CA VAL A 21 12.23 5.42 3.95
C VAL A 21 11.54 5.90 5.22
N PHE A 22 10.33 5.40 5.46
CA PHE A 22 9.56 5.65 6.67
C PHE A 22 8.65 4.47 6.99
N SER A 23 8.56 4.11 8.27
CA SER A 23 7.65 3.08 8.78
C SER A 23 7.11 3.51 10.13
N THR A 24 5.82 3.31 10.36
CA THR A 24 5.24 3.51 11.69
C THR A 24 5.67 2.41 12.64
N GLY A 25 5.45 2.62 13.94
CA GLY A 25 5.53 1.58 14.94
C GLY A 25 4.50 0.46 14.70
N ASP A 26 4.60 -0.60 15.50
CA ASP A 26 3.70 -1.74 15.45
C ASP A 26 2.34 -1.41 16.07
N GLY A 27 1.30 -2.04 15.56
CA GLY A 27 -0.08 -1.88 16.01
C GLY A 27 -0.75 -0.60 15.50
N LEU A 28 -2.08 -0.58 15.57
CA LEU A 28 -2.89 0.57 15.15
C LEU A 28 -3.32 1.38 16.39
N THR A 29 -2.46 2.30 16.81
CA THR A 29 -2.71 3.21 17.94
C THR A 29 -3.10 4.61 17.47
N GLU A 30 -3.60 5.45 18.38
CA GLU A 30 -3.86 6.86 18.08
C GLU A 30 -2.59 7.58 17.60
N ASP A 31 -1.43 7.29 18.20
CA ASP A 31 -0.16 7.90 17.82
C ASP A 31 0.23 7.51 16.40
N VAL A 32 0.06 6.24 16.04
CA VAL A 32 0.29 5.75 14.67
C VAL A 32 -0.64 6.47 13.68
N VAL A 33 -1.93 6.63 14.00
CA VAL A 33 -2.89 7.33 13.14
C VAL A 33 -2.52 8.81 12.97
N ARG A 34 -2.09 9.48 14.04
CA ARG A 34 -1.61 10.88 13.98
C ARG A 34 -0.35 11.01 13.15
N GLU A 35 0.56 10.05 13.29
CA GLU A 35 1.80 10.02 12.52
C GLU A 35 1.56 9.82 11.02
N ILE A 36 0.68 8.89 10.65
CA ILE A 36 0.24 8.69 9.25
C ILE A 36 -0.32 10.00 8.67
N SER A 37 -1.25 10.63 9.39
CA SER A 37 -1.87 11.88 8.95
C SER A 37 -0.85 13.01 8.77
N ARG A 38 0.12 13.11 9.69
CA ARG A 38 1.22 14.07 9.60
C ARG A 38 2.12 13.83 8.38
N VAL A 39 2.51 12.58 8.13
CA VAL A 39 3.40 12.21 7.01
C VAL A 39 2.70 12.44 5.67
N LYS A 40 1.39 12.19 5.61
CA LYS A 40 0.57 12.43 4.41
C LYS A 40 0.21 13.91 4.22
N GLY A 41 0.47 14.79 5.18
CA GLY A 41 0.09 16.19 5.12
C GLY A 41 -1.43 16.40 5.06
N GLU A 42 -2.18 15.53 5.73
CA GLU A 42 -3.65 15.57 5.68
C GLU A 42 -4.23 16.78 6.43
N PRO A 43 -5.38 17.31 5.99
CA PRO A 43 -6.07 18.36 6.73
C PRO A 43 -6.64 17.85 8.06
N GLU A 44 -6.82 18.73 9.03
CA GLU A 44 -7.26 18.40 10.40
C GLU A 44 -8.56 17.57 10.43
N TRP A 45 -9.52 17.90 9.57
CA TRP A 45 -10.78 17.14 9.50
C TRP A 45 -10.59 15.67 9.14
N MET A 46 -9.56 15.35 8.34
CA MET A 46 -9.23 13.97 7.97
C MET A 46 -8.63 13.22 9.17
N LEU A 47 -7.77 13.87 9.94
CA LEU A 47 -7.25 13.31 11.18
C LEU A 47 -8.40 13.02 12.17
N ASP A 48 -9.32 13.97 12.36
CA ASP A 48 -10.48 13.78 13.22
C ASP A 48 -11.35 12.59 12.77
N PHE A 49 -11.56 12.47 11.46
CA PHE A 49 -12.30 11.34 10.89
C PHE A 49 -11.59 10.01 11.18
N ARG A 50 -10.27 9.94 10.99
CA ARG A 50 -9.47 8.74 11.27
C ARG A 50 -9.52 8.34 12.74
N LEU A 51 -9.38 9.29 13.66
CA LEU A 51 -9.44 9.03 15.10
C LEU A 51 -10.81 8.52 15.54
N LYS A 52 -11.89 9.10 15.01
CA LYS A 52 -13.26 8.59 15.25
C LYS A 52 -13.44 7.18 14.69
N SER A 53 -12.88 6.92 13.52
CA SER A 53 -12.94 5.60 12.90
C SER A 53 -12.16 4.55 13.73
N LEU A 54 -10.99 4.91 14.25
CA LEU A 54 -10.22 4.06 15.15
C LEU A 54 -10.98 3.75 16.44
N GLU A 55 -11.64 4.75 17.03
CA GLU A 55 -12.49 4.55 18.21
C GLU A 55 -13.63 3.55 17.94
N GLN A 56 -14.29 3.66 16.77
CA GLN A 56 -15.32 2.71 16.37
C GLN A 56 -14.74 1.32 16.11
N PHE A 57 -13.63 1.22 15.41
CA PHE A 57 -12.95 -0.04 15.15
C PHE A 57 -12.61 -0.78 16.44
N ASN A 58 -12.07 -0.08 17.45
CA ASN A 58 -11.73 -0.69 18.74
C ASN A 58 -12.95 -1.15 19.57
N LYS A 59 -14.14 -0.65 19.27
CA LYS A 59 -15.40 -1.07 19.91
C LYS A 59 -16.05 -2.26 19.21
N MET A 60 -15.67 -2.55 17.97
CA MET A 60 -16.25 -3.64 17.19
C MET A 60 -15.69 -4.97 17.66
N PRO A 61 -16.53 -6.00 17.88
CA PRO A 61 -16.03 -7.35 18.12
C PRO A 61 -15.36 -7.90 16.85
N MET A 62 -14.44 -8.85 17.05
CA MET A 62 -13.89 -9.62 15.95
C MET A 62 -15.03 -10.32 15.19
N GLN A 63 -14.92 -10.38 13.87
CA GLN A 63 -15.89 -11.07 13.02
C GLN A 63 -15.95 -12.57 13.36
N GLU A 64 -17.18 -13.14 13.35
CA GLU A 64 -17.41 -14.56 13.55
C GLU A 64 -17.71 -15.31 12.24
N TRP A 65 -17.75 -14.57 11.12
CA TRP A 65 -17.95 -15.11 9.77
C TRP A 65 -16.63 -15.12 9.00
N GLY A 66 -16.37 -16.19 8.26
CA GLY A 66 -15.15 -16.33 7.49
C GLY A 66 -14.07 -17.16 8.17
N PRO A 67 -12.80 -17.03 7.77
CA PRO A 67 -11.69 -17.76 8.38
C PRO A 67 -11.46 -17.35 9.82
N ASP A 68 -10.93 -18.28 10.62
CA ASP A 68 -10.47 -18.00 11.98
C ASP A 68 -9.23 -17.09 11.92
N LEU A 69 -9.27 -15.96 12.62
CA LEU A 69 -8.20 -14.96 12.70
C LEU A 69 -7.51 -14.94 14.07
N SER A 70 -7.79 -15.91 14.93
CA SER A 70 -7.27 -15.94 16.31
C SER A 70 -5.75 -16.03 16.40
N ASP A 71 -5.10 -16.57 15.37
CA ASP A 71 -3.64 -16.70 15.28
C ASP A 71 -2.94 -15.41 14.83
N ILE A 72 -3.69 -14.38 14.43
CA ILE A 72 -3.14 -13.11 13.96
C ILE A 72 -3.00 -12.13 15.12
N ASP A 73 -1.78 -11.74 15.43
CA ASP A 73 -1.49 -10.69 16.41
C ASP A 73 -1.48 -9.31 15.73
N PHE A 74 -2.63 -8.65 15.71
CA PHE A 74 -2.81 -7.33 15.11
C PHE A 74 -1.95 -6.25 15.77
N SER A 75 -1.48 -6.46 17.00
CA SER A 75 -0.60 -5.51 17.68
C SER A 75 0.82 -5.49 17.14
N LYS A 76 1.23 -6.49 16.36
CA LYS A 76 2.55 -6.62 15.75
C LYS A 76 2.59 -6.27 14.27
N ILE A 77 1.45 -5.86 13.70
CA ILE A 77 1.38 -5.47 12.30
C ILE A 77 1.81 -4.01 12.15
N LYS A 78 2.62 -3.73 11.14
CA LYS A 78 2.92 -2.37 10.70
C LYS A 78 1.87 -1.92 9.70
N TYR A 79 1.12 -0.88 10.06
CA TYR A 79 -0.04 -0.44 9.27
C TYR A 79 0.30 0.60 8.20
N TYR A 80 1.50 1.15 8.24
CA TYR A 80 1.95 2.09 7.22
C TYR A 80 3.47 2.01 7.01
N GLN A 81 3.84 1.83 5.74
CA GLN A 81 5.21 1.88 5.27
C GLN A 81 5.29 2.73 4.01
N LYS A 82 6.27 3.62 3.94
CA LYS A 82 6.52 4.51 2.82
C LYS A 82 7.81 4.11 2.15
N PRO A 83 7.76 3.53 0.94
CA PRO A 83 8.95 3.00 0.26
C PRO A 83 9.82 4.08 -0.37
N SER A 84 9.24 5.26 -0.69
CA SER A 84 9.96 6.37 -1.32
C SER A 84 9.42 7.72 -0.83
N ASP A 85 10.24 8.77 -0.89
CA ASP A 85 9.84 10.12 -0.43
C ASP A 85 8.76 10.75 -1.30
N LYS A 86 8.81 10.51 -2.61
CA LYS A 86 7.86 11.06 -3.58
C LYS A 86 7.58 10.03 -4.67
N PRO A 87 6.37 10.02 -5.23
CA PRO A 87 6.10 9.23 -6.42
C PRO A 87 6.96 9.73 -7.59
N ALA A 88 7.53 8.79 -8.34
CA ALA A 88 8.23 9.08 -9.56
C ALA A 88 7.23 9.47 -10.66
N ARG A 89 7.60 10.42 -11.52
CA ARG A 89 6.82 10.79 -12.73
C ARG A 89 7.30 10.05 -13.97
N ASP A 90 8.57 9.64 -13.98
CA ASP A 90 9.14 8.79 -15.00
C ASP A 90 9.37 7.40 -14.41
N TRP A 91 9.08 6.35 -15.20
CA TRP A 91 9.32 4.98 -14.75
C TRP A 91 10.80 4.71 -14.50
N ASP A 92 11.67 5.39 -15.23
CA ASP A 92 13.12 5.25 -15.06
C ASP A 92 13.61 5.74 -13.68
N ASP A 93 12.87 6.66 -13.05
CA ASP A 93 13.16 7.19 -11.71
C ASP A 93 12.63 6.30 -10.57
N VAL A 94 11.84 5.28 -10.88
CA VAL A 94 11.35 4.32 -9.87
C VAL A 94 12.52 3.46 -9.39
N PRO A 95 12.67 3.22 -8.06
CA PRO A 95 13.74 2.37 -7.54
C PRO A 95 13.77 0.98 -8.20
N ASP A 96 14.97 0.51 -8.54
CA ASP A 96 15.16 -0.74 -9.31
C ASP A 96 14.51 -1.95 -8.65
N LYS A 97 14.61 -2.08 -7.32
CA LYS A 97 13.95 -3.17 -6.58
C LYS A 97 12.43 -3.19 -6.76
N ILE A 98 11.81 -2.02 -6.84
CA ILE A 98 10.36 -1.91 -7.11
C ILE A 98 10.07 -2.29 -8.55
N LYS A 99 10.90 -1.85 -9.52
CA LYS A 99 10.79 -2.26 -10.92
C LYS A 99 10.86 -3.78 -11.08
N GLU A 100 11.84 -4.43 -10.42
CA GLU A 100 11.98 -5.88 -10.42
C GLU A 100 10.72 -6.59 -9.91
N THR A 101 10.06 -6.05 -8.88
CA THR A 101 8.79 -6.58 -8.37
C THR A 101 7.71 -6.56 -9.44
N PHE A 102 7.53 -5.42 -10.12
CA PHE A 102 6.56 -5.31 -11.20
C PHE A 102 6.88 -6.21 -12.40
N GLU A 103 8.16 -6.46 -12.66
CA GLU A 103 8.59 -7.42 -13.68
C GLU A 103 8.26 -8.87 -13.28
N LYS A 104 8.52 -9.25 -12.02
CA LYS A 104 8.21 -10.58 -11.49
C LYS A 104 6.72 -10.91 -11.58
N ILE A 105 5.83 -9.94 -11.34
CA ILE A 105 4.39 -10.12 -11.49
C ILE A 105 3.90 -9.98 -12.94
N GLY A 106 4.78 -9.67 -13.88
CA GLY A 106 4.51 -9.71 -15.32
C GLY A 106 3.72 -8.53 -15.86
N ILE A 107 3.84 -7.34 -15.28
CA ILE A 107 3.20 -6.13 -15.79
C ILE A 107 3.94 -5.66 -17.05
N PRO A 108 3.27 -5.60 -18.24
CA PRO A 108 3.91 -5.22 -19.48
C PRO A 108 4.48 -3.80 -19.45
N GLU A 109 5.65 -3.59 -20.05
CA GLU A 109 6.27 -2.27 -20.17
C GLU A 109 5.36 -1.25 -20.88
N ALA A 110 4.60 -1.70 -21.87
CA ALA A 110 3.65 -0.86 -22.60
C ALA A 110 2.55 -0.28 -21.68
N GLU A 111 2.12 -1.00 -20.66
CA GLU A 111 1.14 -0.49 -19.68
C GLU A 111 1.74 0.57 -18.78
N ARG A 112 3.05 0.53 -18.57
CA ARG A 112 3.78 1.48 -17.72
C ARG A 112 4.10 2.78 -18.46
N ALA A 113 4.47 2.70 -19.75
CA ALA A 113 5.05 3.82 -20.50
C ALA A 113 4.07 4.55 -21.42
N TYR A 114 3.04 3.89 -21.95
CA TYR A 114 2.26 4.40 -23.07
C TYR A 114 0.80 4.74 -22.76
N LEU A 115 0.30 4.47 -21.55
CA LEU A 115 -1.05 4.85 -21.18
C LEU A 115 -1.18 6.35 -20.95
N ALA A 116 -2.38 6.87 -21.14
CA ALA A 116 -2.70 8.29 -20.93
C ALA A 116 -2.56 8.74 -19.48
N GLY A 117 -2.60 7.79 -18.57
CA GLY A 117 -2.31 7.90 -17.16
C GLY A 117 -2.02 6.51 -16.61
N ALA A 118 -1.01 6.39 -15.77
CA ALA A 118 -0.65 5.17 -15.07
C ALA A 118 -0.24 5.51 -13.65
N SER A 119 -0.65 4.66 -12.70
CA SER A 119 -0.25 4.78 -11.32
C SER A 119 0.16 3.40 -10.80
N ALA A 120 1.25 3.35 -10.06
CA ALA A 120 1.70 2.13 -9.40
C ALA A 120 1.82 2.39 -7.90
N GLN A 121 1.21 1.50 -7.12
CA GLN A 121 1.31 1.49 -5.67
C GLN A 121 2.24 0.38 -5.23
N TYR A 122 3.07 0.67 -4.25
CA TYR A 122 3.88 -0.30 -3.55
C TYR A 122 3.82 -0.01 -2.06
N GLU A 123 3.53 -1.02 -1.25
CA GLU A 123 3.23 -0.87 0.17
C GLU A 123 2.07 0.12 0.39
N SER A 124 2.25 1.13 1.22
CA SER A 124 1.19 2.07 1.61
C SER A 124 1.10 3.33 0.74
N GLU A 125 1.95 3.45 -0.29
CA GLU A 125 2.06 4.69 -1.07
C GLU A 125 2.11 4.45 -2.58
N VAL A 126 1.71 5.49 -3.32
CA VAL A 126 1.93 5.57 -4.77
C VAL A 126 3.42 5.85 -5.03
N VAL A 127 4.10 4.94 -5.71
CA VAL A 127 5.53 5.05 -6.05
C VAL A 127 5.77 5.61 -7.43
N TYR A 128 4.79 5.49 -8.31
CA TYR A 128 4.83 6.02 -9.67
C TYR A 128 3.47 6.60 -10.04
N HIS A 129 3.49 7.79 -10.59
CA HIS A 129 2.31 8.44 -11.11
C HIS A 129 2.69 9.25 -12.35
N ASN A 130 2.17 8.85 -13.49
CA ASN A 130 2.32 9.57 -14.74
C ASN A 130 0.95 9.84 -15.34
N MET A 131 0.70 11.11 -15.64
CA MET A 131 -0.45 11.56 -16.40
C MET A 131 0.04 12.53 -17.50
N LYS A 132 -0.54 12.46 -18.67
CA LYS A 132 -0.25 13.44 -19.72
C LYS A 132 -0.64 14.84 -19.26
N GLU A 133 0.27 15.80 -19.38
CA GLU A 133 0.06 17.20 -18.99
C GLU A 133 -1.22 17.83 -19.55
N GLU A 134 -1.64 17.37 -20.73
CA GLU A 134 -2.88 17.81 -21.37
C GLU A 134 -4.11 17.54 -20.50
N PHE A 135 -4.14 16.38 -19.83
CA PHE A 135 -5.23 15.98 -18.94
C PHE A 135 -5.14 16.67 -17.58
N GLU A 136 -3.92 16.87 -17.05
CA GLU A 136 -3.71 17.67 -15.84
C GLU A 136 -4.23 19.11 -16.03
N LYS A 137 -3.95 19.73 -17.19
CA LYS A 137 -4.43 21.08 -17.53
C LYS A 137 -5.95 21.18 -17.67
N LEU A 138 -6.61 20.06 -17.98
CA LEU A 138 -8.07 19.97 -18.02
C LEU A 138 -8.69 19.73 -16.64
N GLY A 139 -7.88 19.63 -15.59
CA GLY A 139 -8.34 19.38 -14.24
C GLY A 139 -8.82 17.94 -14.00
N ILE A 140 -8.39 17.00 -14.83
CA ILE A 140 -8.66 15.58 -14.62
C ILE A 140 -7.78 15.11 -13.45
N ILE A 141 -8.43 14.56 -12.43
CA ILE A 141 -7.78 13.95 -11.27
C ILE A 141 -7.81 12.43 -11.49
N PHE A 142 -6.66 11.80 -11.34
CA PHE A 142 -6.50 10.36 -11.50
C PHE A 142 -6.24 9.71 -10.15
#